data_26cdd8e40e504840fa7ae42360a35b95
#
_entry.id   26cdd8e40e504840fa7ae42360a35b95
#
_cell.length_a   1.000
_cell.length_b   1.000
_cell.length_c   1.000
_cell.angle_alpha   90.00
_cell.angle_beta   90.00
_cell.angle_gamma   90.00
#
_symmetry.space_group_name_H-M   'P 1'
#
loop_
_entity.id
_entity.type
_entity.pdbx_description
1 polymer ?
#
loop_
_entity_poly.entity_id
_entity_poly.type
_entity_poly.pdbx_seq_one_letter_code
_entity_poly.pdbx_strand_id
1 'polypeptide(L)'
;IQVASRSCLACQELVSMECAPGSGAVVTIGSFHAGDAANSIPATAVLEGTIRSAREADRQHLCLRLKDISEGIARTFRTRAELKMVTGVPVLYNAPELCPTFINALRENLGGDAVDDTPQRLSASEDFALFAQQIPSVYLTIGTGEAKDGFCYGNHHPSVRYDESALSVGAAAYAICAQALLENRSAEKKAI
;
A
#
# COMPACT_ATOMS: atom_id res chain seq x y z
N ILE A 1 17.31 -21.70 15.95
CA ILE A 1 17.67 -21.51 14.54
C ILE A 1 16.81 -22.40 13.65
N GLN A 2 16.93 -23.75 13.72
CA GLN A 2 16.26 -24.67 12.78
C GLN A 2 14.74 -24.47 12.66
N VAL A 3 14.04 -24.25 13.77
CA VAL A 3 12.59 -24.00 13.78
C VAL A 3 12.26 -22.69 13.07
N ALA A 4 12.99 -21.63 13.38
CA ALA A 4 12.82 -20.31 12.77
C ALA A 4 13.13 -20.33 11.25
N SER A 5 14.14 -21.10 10.82
CA SER A 5 14.43 -21.26 9.38
C SER A 5 13.26 -21.93 8.64
N ARG A 6 12.61 -22.93 9.24
CA ARG A 6 11.42 -23.55 8.65
C ARG A 6 10.24 -22.58 8.56
N SER A 7 10.04 -21.78 9.60
CA SER A 7 9.02 -20.73 9.57
C SER A 7 9.32 -19.69 8.48
N CYS A 8 10.57 -19.29 8.34
CA CYS A 8 11.01 -18.37 7.31
C CYS A 8 10.67 -18.89 5.89
N LEU A 9 11.04 -20.14 5.60
CA LEU A 9 10.75 -20.75 4.30
C LEU A 9 9.25 -20.87 4.04
N ALA A 10 8.49 -21.38 4.99
CA ALA A 10 7.05 -21.53 4.85
C ALA A 10 6.33 -20.19 4.67
N CYS A 11 6.79 -19.14 5.34
CA CYS A 11 6.24 -17.79 5.16
C CYS A 11 6.52 -17.21 3.76
N GLN A 12 7.66 -17.57 3.14
CA GLN A 12 7.97 -17.14 1.77
C GLN A 12 7.08 -17.83 0.72
N GLU A 13 6.65 -19.06 0.98
CA GLU A 13 5.77 -19.80 0.08
C GLU A 13 4.30 -19.37 0.15
N LEU A 14 3.91 -18.68 1.22
CA LEU A 14 2.53 -18.33 1.53
C LEU A 14 1.83 -17.58 0.38
N VAL A 15 2.49 -16.59 -0.21
CA VAL A 15 1.92 -15.80 -1.31
C VAL A 15 1.67 -16.65 -2.54
N SER A 16 2.62 -17.50 -2.92
CA SER A 16 2.53 -18.36 -4.11
C SER A 16 1.48 -19.45 -3.97
N MET A 17 1.21 -19.91 -2.75
CA MET A 17 0.29 -21.01 -2.47
C MET A 17 -1.14 -20.54 -2.16
N GLU A 18 -1.30 -19.36 -1.58
CA GLU A 18 -2.60 -18.96 -1.03
C GLU A 18 -3.15 -17.64 -1.62
N CYS A 19 -2.36 -16.90 -2.40
CA CYS A 19 -2.84 -15.68 -3.07
C CYS A 19 -3.09 -15.91 -4.55
N ALA A 20 -4.12 -15.25 -5.09
CA ALA A 20 -4.41 -15.30 -6.52
C ALA A 20 -3.25 -14.69 -7.34
N PRO A 21 -2.93 -15.25 -8.52
CA PRO A 21 -1.96 -14.62 -9.42
C PRO A 21 -2.34 -13.17 -9.71
N GLY A 22 -1.36 -12.27 -9.66
CA GLY A 22 -1.59 -10.84 -9.89
C GLY A 22 -2.25 -10.09 -8.72
N SER A 23 -2.41 -10.69 -7.55
CA SER A 23 -2.96 -10.02 -6.34
C SER A 23 -2.14 -8.81 -5.88
N GLY A 24 -0.86 -8.76 -6.25
CA GLY A 24 0.07 -7.75 -5.74
C GLY A 24 0.46 -7.96 -4.27
N ALA A 25 0.19 -9.14 -3.74
CA ALA A 25 0.58 -9.51 -2.39
C ALA A 25 2.06 -9.85 -2.31
N VAL A 26 2.73 -9.41 -1.25
CA VAL A 26 4.14 -9.68 -0.98
C VAL A 26 4.31 -9.94 0.52
N VAL A 27 5.01 -11.00 0.86
CA VAL A 27 5.51 -11.29 2.20
C VAL A 27 7.03 -11.37 2.12
N THR A 28 7.71 -10.57 2.93
CA THR A 28 9.18 -10.57 2.95
C THR A 28 9.66 -10.71 4.38
N ILE A 29 10.54 -11.67 4.63
CA ILE A 29 11.34 -11.72 5.85
C ILE A 29 12.68 -11.05 5.53
N GLY A 30 12.89 -9.87 6.08
CA GLY A 30 14.08 -9.03 5.81
C GLY A 30 15.17 -9.14 6.87
N SER A 31 14.84 -9.71 8.03
CA SER A 31 15.78 -9.85 9.15
C SER A 31 15.58 -11.19 9.84
N PHE A 32 16.71 -11.84 10.21
CA PHE A 32 16.72 -13.09 10.95
C PHE A 32 17.93 -13.09 11.89
N HIS A 33 17.67 -13.06 13.19
CA HIS A 33 18.70 -13.05 14.23
C HIS A 33 18.56 -14.24 15.16
N ALA A 34 19.61 -15.04 15.32
CA ALA A 34 19.63 -16.18 16.23
C ALA A 34 21.04 -16.70 16.50
N GLY A 35 21.43 -16.76 17.76
CA GLY A 35 22.67 -17.39 18.24
C GLY A 35 23.92 -16.55 18.05
N ASP A 36 24.87 -16.75 18.96
CA ASP A 36 26.11 -15.99 19.03
C ASP A 36 27.36 -16.89 18.95
N ALA A 37 27.19 -18.21 19.11
CA ALA A 37 28.30 -19.15 19.12
C ALA A 37 27.94 -20.47 18.42
N ALA A 38 28.91 -21.04 17.70
CA ALA A 38 28.69 -22.24 16.88
C ALA A 38 28.33 -23.50 17.68
N ASN A 39 28.77 -23.56 18.93
CA ASN A 39 28.58 -24.72 19.83
C ASN A 39 27.44 -24.54 20.84
N SER A 40 26.63 -23.48 20.71
CA SER A 40 25.52 -23.18 21.60
C SER A 40 24.20 -23.06 20.84
N ILE A 41 23.17 -23.77 21.29
CA ILE A 41 21.83 -23.67 20.73
C ILE A 41 21.15 -22.44 21.37
N PRO A 42 20.78 -21.43 20.60
CA PRO A 42 20.12 -20.25 21.15
C PRO A 42 18.70 -20.57 21.66
N ALA A 43 18.31 -19.94 22.75
CA ALA A 43 16.98 -20.07 23.32
C ALA A 43 15.92 -19.39 22.45
N THR A 44 16.28 -18.35 21.74
CA THR A 44 15.36 -17.53 20.93
C THR A 44 15.91 -17.31 19.51
N ALA A 45 15.00 -17.02 18.61
CA ALA A 45 15.26 -16.48 17.27
C ALA A 45 14.23 -15.39 16.96
N VAL A 46 14.64 -14.32 16.32
CA VAL A 46 13.79 -13.22 15.91
C VAL A 46 13.78 -13.12 14.39
N LEU A 47 12.59 -13.11 13.81
CA LEU A 47 12.34 -12.85 12.40
C LEU A 47 11.56 -11.55 12.29
N GLU A 48 11.98 -10.65 11.41
CA GLU A 48 11.25 -9.42 11.13
C GLU A 48 11.00 -9.31 9.63
N GLY A 49 9.83 -8.82 9.29
CA GLY A 49 9.42 -8.77 7.89
C GLY A 49 8.31 -7.77 7.63
N THR A 50 7.85 -7.75 6.39
CA THR A 50 6.77 -6.89 5.94
C THR A 50 5.75 -7.68 5.13
N ILE A 51 4.49 -7.25 5.23
CA ILE A 51 3.39 -7.68 4.36
C ILE A 51 2.95 -6.48 3.55
N ARG A 52 2.82 -6.66 2.25
CA ARG A 52 2.23 -5.69 1.33
C ARG A 52 1.13 -6.37 0.55
N SER A 53 0.03 -5.67 0.31
CA SER A 53 -1.07 -6.18 -0.50
C SER A 53 -1.80 -5.02 -1.15
N ALA A 54 -2.33 -5.26 -2.35
CA ALA A 54 -3.22 -4.33 -3.04
C ALA A 54 -4.69 -4.54 -2.65
N ARG A 55 -5.01 -5.56 -1.84
CA ARG A 55 -6.36 -5.89 -1.38
C ARG A 55 -6.36 -6.12 0.12
N GLU A 56 -7.27 -5.47 0.83
CA GLU A 56 -7.35 -5.58 2.28
C GLU A 56 -7.68 -7.02 2.74
N ALA A 57 -8.52 -7.73 1.98
CA ALA A 57 -8.84 -9.12 2.27
C ALA A 57 -7.60 -10.04 2.21
N ASP A 58 -6.74 -9.86 1.20
CA ASP A 58 -5.48 -10.61 1.09
C ASP A 58 -4.53 -10.26 2.23
N ARG A 59 -4.45 -8.96 2.60
CA ARG A 59 -3.62 -8.52 3.74
C ARG A 59 -4.04 -9.20 5.04
N GLN A 60 -5.34 -9.20 5.34
CA GLN A 60 -5.88 -9.83 6.53
C GLN A 60 -5.65 -11.35 6.52
N HIS A 61 -5.90 -12.00 5.39
CA HIS A 61 -5.63 -13.42 5.20
C HIS A 61 -4.17 -13.75 5.49
N LEU A 62 -3.22 -13.03 4.88
CA LEU A 62 -1.79 -13.24 5.08
C LEU A 62 -1.36 -13.05 6.55
N CYS A 63 -1.91 -12.07 7.25
CA CYS A 63 -1.63 -11.87 8.67
C CYS A 63 -2.07 -13.07 9.52
N LEU A 64 -3.25 -13.61 9.27
CA LEU A 64 -3.76 -14.80 9.97
C LEU A 64 -2.91 -16.02 9.65
N ARG A 65 -2.62 -16.25 8.38
CA ARG A 65 -1.85 -17.41 7.93
C ARG A 65 -0.40 -17.41 8.42
N LEU A 66 0.25 -16.25 8.47
CA LEU A 66 1.59 -16.12 9.07
C LEU A 66 1.61 -16.57 10.52
N LYS A 67 0.57 -16.20 11.28
CA LYS A 67 0.42 -16.64 12.66
C LYS A 67 0.24 -18.15 12.73
N ASP A 68 -0.71 -18.70 11.99
CA ASP A 68 -1.02 -20.15 11.99
C ASP A 68 0.20 -20.99 11.62
N ILE A 69 0.92 -20.59 10.57
CA ILE A 69 2.13 -21.28 10.09
C ILE A 69 3.23 -21.25 11.16
N SER A 70 3.51 -20.07 11.68
CA SER A 70 4.57 -19.89 12.68
C SER A 70 4.29 -20.68 13.97
N GLU A 71 3.07 -20.60 14.50
CA GLU A 71 2.63 -21.35 15.68
C GLU A 71 2.57 -22.85 15.42
N GLY A 72 2.11 -23.26 14.21
CA GLY A 72 2.04 -24.67 13.82
C GLY A 72 3.42 -25.32 13.73
N ILE A 73 4.38 -24.66 13.10
CA ILE A 73 5.76 -25.13 13.01
C ILE A 73 6.39 -25.17 14.40
N ALA A 74 6.25 -24.12 15.20
CA ALA A 74 6.79 -24.09 16.55
C ALA A 74 6.25 -25.23 17.40
N ARG A 75 4.94 -25.49 17.36
CA ARG A 75 4.29 -26.57 18.07
C ARG A 75 4.80 -27.95 17.67
N THR A 76 5.03 -28.17 16.37
CA THR A 76 5.60 -29.42 15.83
C THR A 76 6.97 -29.74 16.44
N PHE A 77 7.78 -28.72 16.69
CA PHE A 77 9.12 -28.86 17.27
C PHE A 77 9.18 -28.57 18.80
N ARG A 78 8.02 -28.57 19.47
CA ARG A 78 7.92 -28.35 20.92
C ARG A 78 8.53 -27.02 21.39
N THR A 79 8.41 -26.00 20.55
CA THR A 79 8.80 -24.64 20.85
C THR A 79 7.59 -23.71 20.83
N ARG A 80 7.78 -22.44 21.08
CA ARG A 80 6.72 -21.42 21.02
C ARG A 80 7.11 -20.36 19.99
N ALA A 81 6.14 -19.95 19.18
CA ALA A 81 6.23 -18.74 18.37
C ALA A 81 5.27 -17.68 18.92
N GLU A 82 5.67 -16.45 18.82
CA GLU A 82 4.86 -15.29 19.11
C GLU A 82 4.96 -14.33 17.93
N LEU A 83 3.84 -14.04 17.29
CA LEU A 83 3.77 -13.09 16.18
C LEU A 83 3.25 -11.75 16.71
N LYS A 84 4.10 -10.72 16.62
CA LYS A 84 3.70 -9.35 16.88
C LYS A 84 3.44 -8.65 15.55
N MET A 85 2.18 -8.32 15.28
CA MET A 85 1.82 -7.50 14.14
C MET A 85 1.86 -6.03 14.53
N VAL A 86 2.70 -5.26 13.83
CA VAL A 86 2.63 -3.80 13.90
C VAL A 86 1.75 -3.37 12.73
N THR A 87 0.57 -2.87 13.05
CA THR A 87 -0.40 -2.44 12.05
C THR A 87 0.14 -1.21 11.33
N GLY A 88 0.38 -1.35 10.04
CA GLY A 88 0.64 -0.24 9.15
C GLY A 88 -0.66 0.44 8.70
N VAL A 89 -0.58 1.22 7.64
CA VAL A 89 -1.76 1.81 7.01
C VAL A 89 -2.49 0.75 6.17
N PRO A 90 -3.83 0.84 6.07
CA PRO A 90 -4.61 -0.04 5.22
C PRO A 90 -4.35 0.20 3.73
N VAL A 91 -4.99 -0.60 2.88
CA VAL A 91 -4.92 -0.38 1.42
C VAL A 91 -5.65 0.91 1.07
N LEU A 92 -4.97 1.80 0.34
CA LEU A 92 -5.59 2.98 -0.25
C LEU A 92 -6.38 2.57 -1.49
N TYR A 93 -7.62 3.00 -1.54
CA TYR A 93 -8.55 2.69 -2.61
C TYR A 93 -9.36 3.92 -2.99
N ASN A 94 -9.35 4.26 -4.27
CA ASN A 94 -10.18 5.34 -4.80
C ASN A 94 -11.61 4.86 -4.98
N ALA A 95 -12.57 5.62 -4.46
CA ALA A 95 -13.98 5.32 -4.55
C ALA A 95 -14.46 5.33 -6.02
N PRO A 96 -14.90 4.19 -6.59
CA PRO A 96 -15.21 4.10 -8.01
C PRO A 96 -16.35 5.03 -8.45
N GLU A 97 -17.26 5.31 -7.53
CA GLU A 97 -18.41 6.19 -7.77
C GLU A 97 -18.00 7.67 -7.90
N LEU A 98 -16.87 8.07 -7.31
CA LEU A 98 -16.36 9.45 -7.39
C LEU A 98 -15.39 9.67 -8.57
N CYS A 99 -14.67 8.63 -8.97
CA CYS A 99 -13.63 8.74 -9.99
C CYS A 99 -14.14 9.37 -11.30
N PRO A 100 -15.27 8.93 -11.90
CA PRO A 100 -15.75 9.53 -13.14
C PRO A 100 -16.07 11.02 -13.00
N THR A 101 -16.67 11.43 -11.90
CA THR A 101 -17.01 12.84 -11.63
C THR A 101 -15.76 13.70 -11.62
N PHE A 102 -14.72 13.28 -10.91
CA PHE A 102 -13.48 14.04 -10.79
C PHE A 102 -12.67 14.02 -12.08
N ILE A 103 -12.56 12.89 -12.75
CA ILE A 103 -11.86 12.77 -14.04
C ILE A 103 -12.48 13.70 -15.08
N ASN A 104 -13.80 13.70 -15.21
CA ASN A 104 -14.50 14.55 -16.17
C ASN A 104 -14.30 16.04 -15.84
N ALA A 105 -14.51 16.43 -14.60
CA ALA A 105 -14.32 17.82 -14.17
C ALA A 105 -12.88 18.31 -14.38
N LEU A 106 -11.89 17.49 -14.06
CA LEU A 106 -10.50 17.82 -14.29
C LEU A 106 -10.16 17.96 -15.77
N ARG A 107 -10.66 17.06 -16.63
CA ARG A 107 -10.47 17.12 -18.09
C ARG A 107 -11.10 18.36 -18.71
N GLU A 108 -12.29 18.74 -18.25
CA GLU A 108 -13.00 19.93 -18.74
C GLU A 108 -12.26 21.22 -18.39
N ASN A 109 -11.64 21.30 -17.22
CA ASN A 109 -11.02 22.52 -16.73
C ASN A 109 -9.49 22.61 -16.97
N LEU A 110 -8.78 21.47 -17.01
CA LEU A 110 -7.33 21.44 -17.20
C LEU A 110 -6.92 20.96 -18.60
N GLY A 111 -7.86 20.41 -19.36
CA GLY A 111 -7.62 19.80 -20.67
C GLY A 111 -7.49 18.27 -20.61
N GLY A 112 -7.95 17.61 -21.68
CA GLY A 112 -8.03 16.15 -21.73
C GLY A 112 -6.65 15.48 -21.57
N ASP A 113 -5.62 16.04 -22.18
CA ASP A 113 -4.25 15.52 -22.15
C ASP A 113 -3.54 15.71 -20.81
N ALA A 114 -4.09 16.57 -19.94
CA ALA A 114 -3.53 16.81 -18.61
C ALA A 114 -3.93 15.75 -17.58
N VAL A 115 -4.86 14.85 -17.91
CA VAL A 115 -5.42 13.87 -16.97
C VAL A 115 -5.17 12.46 -17.47
N ASP A 116 -4.28 11.74 -16.80
CA ASP A 116 -4.05 10.31 -17.00
C ASP A 116 -4.93 9.52 -15.99
N ASP A 117 -5.91 8.79 -16.50
CA ASP A 117 -6.78 7.91 -15.72
C ASP A 117 -6.41 6.43 -15.86
N THR A 118 -5.24 6.14 -16.39
CA THR A 118 -4.74 4.77 -16.49
C THR A 118 -4.60 4.17 -15.09
N PRO A 119 -5.22 3.01 -14.80
CA PRO A 119 -5.11 2.40 -13.49
C PRO A 119 -3.66 2.10 -13.12
N GLN A 120 -3.16 2.75 -12.07
CA GLN A 120 -1.82 2.53 -11.57
C GLN A 120 -1.86 1.93 -10.17
N ARG A 121 -0.95 0.99 -9.90
CA ARG A 121 -0.71 0.47 -8.56
C ARG A 121 0.57 1.09 -8.02
N LEU A 122 0.44 1.91 -7.01
CA LEU A 122 1.59 2.45 -6.30
C LEU A 122 2.04 1.46 -5.23
N SER A 123 3.33 1.11 -5.24
CA SER A 123 3.94 0.23 -4.22
C SER A 123 4.35 1.01 -2.97
N ALA A 124 3.63 2.07 -2.64
CA ALA A 124 3.85 2.92 -1.49
C ALA A 124 2.76 2.72 -0.43
N SER A 125 3.06 3.09 0.80
CA SER A 125 2.08 3.21 1.88
C SER A 125 1.67 4.66 2.00
N GLU A 126 0.37 4.92 2.20
CA GLU A 126 -0.21 6.26 2.25
C GLU A 126 -1.22 6.32 3.40
N ASP A 127 -1.02 7.24 4.34
CA ASP A 127 -1.87 7.36 5.53
C ASP A 127 -3.26 7.93 5.22
N PHE A 128 -3.43 8.60 4.08
CA PHE A 128 -4.74 9.00 3.57
C PHE A 128 -5.71 7.81 3.43
N ALA A 129 -5.18 6.58 3.33
CA ALA A 129 -5.97 5.37 3.35
C ALA A 129 -6.86 5.25 4.58
N LEU A 130 -6.47 5.81 5.73
CA LEU A 130 -7.30 5.84 6.94
C LEU A 130 -8.56 6.69 6.78
N PHE A 131 -8.47 7.80 6.05
CA PHE A 131 -9.63 8.63 5.70
C PHE A 131 -10.50 7.90 4.66
N ALA A 132 -9.88 7.32 3.65
CA ALA A 132 -10.58 6.61 2.58
C ALA A 132 -11.37 5.39 3.07
N GLN A 133 -11.02 4.82 4.21
CA GLN A 133 -11.83 3.77 4.86
C GLN A 133 -13.08 4.30 5.56
N GLN A 134 -13.13 5.57 5.91
CA GLN A 134 -14.24 6.16 6.66
C GLN A 134 -15.23 6.89 5.75
N ILE A 135 -14.73 7.48 4.68
CA ILE A 135 -15.54 8.25 3.72
C ILE A 135 -15.09 7.94 2.29
N PRO A 136 -16.01 7.90 1.31
CA PRO A 136 -15.65 7.79 -0.10
C PRO A 136 -14.66 8.89 -0.48
N SER A 137 -13.50 8.49 -0.99
CA SER A 137 -12.38 9.39 -1.23
C SER A 137 -11.67 9.05 -2.53
N VAL A 138 -10.98 10.03 -3.11
CA VAL A 138 -10.10 9.87 -4.27
C VAL A 138 -8.74 10.50 -3.95
N TYR A 139 -7.70 9.73 -4.16
CA TYR A 139 -6.32 10.16 -4.08
C TYR A 139 -5.78 10.41 -5.48
N LEU A 140 -5.27 11.59 -5.71
CA LEU A 140 -4.69 12.02 -6.98
C LEU A 140 -3.18 12.21 -6.82
N THR A 141 -2.44 11.89 -7.86
CA THR A 141 -1.02 12.25 -7.98
C THR A 141 -0.86 13.35 -9.02
N ILE A 142 0.09 14.23 -8.80
CA ILE A 142 0.40 15.34 -9.71
C ILE A 142 1.81 15.17 -10.21
N GLY A 143 1.99 15.19 -11.53
CA GLY A 143 3.30 15.21 -12.15
C GLY A 143 4.05 16.51 -11.82
N THR A 144 5.28 16.40 -11.35
CA THR A 144 6.09 17.52 -10.86
C THR A 144 7.40 17.65 -11.64
N GLY A 145 7.36 17.44 -12.94
CA GLY A 145 8.48 17.57 -13.85
C GLY A 145 8.89 16.26 -14.52
N GLU A 146 9.70 16.38 -15.57
CA GLU A 146 10.19 15.28 -16.36
C GLU A 146 11.69 15.04 -16.14
N ALA A 147 12.13 13.79 -16.29
CA ALA A 147 13.53 13.42 -16.13
C ALA A 147 14.48 14.19 -17.08
N LYS A 148 14.02 14.48 -18.30
CA LYS A 148 14.78 15.26 -19.30
C LYS A 148 15.07 16.71 -18.83
N ASP A 149 14.25 17.26 -17.94
CA ASP A 149 14.38 18.62 -17.40
C ASP A 149 15.09 18.64 -16.03
N GLY A 150 15.67 17.51 -15.63
CA GLY A 150 16.44 17.37 -14.40
C GLY A 150 15.65 16.91 -13.18
N PHE A 151 14.38 16.55 -13.35
CA PHE A 151 13.52 15.98 -12.29
C PHE A 151 13.56 14.45 -12.34
N CYS A 152 14.75 13.88 -12.12
CA CYS A 152 15.01 12.45 -12.34
C CYS A 152 14.99 11.59 -11.08
N TYR A 153 14.81 12.19 -9.90
CA TYR A 153 14.78 11.47 -8.63
C TYR A 153 13.36 11.39 -8.09
N GLY A 154 12.96 10.20 -7.63
CA GLY A 154 11.66 9.98 -7.00
C GLY A 154 11.59 10.53 -5.57
N ASN A 155 10.38 10.50 -5.00
CA ASN A 155 10.12 10.88 -3.61
C ASN A 155 11.08 10.18 -2.64
N HIS A 156 11.46 10.87 -1.58
CA HIS A 156 12.39 10.43 -0.53
C HIS A 156 13.88 10.33 -0.95
N HIS A 157 14.23 10.59 -2.21
CA HIS A 157 15.64 10.68 -2.60
C HIS A 157 16.25 12.00 -2.07
N PRO A 158 17.49 12.02 -1.52
CA PRO A 158 18.09 13.24 -0.98
C PRO A 158 18.29 14.36 -2.02
N SER A 159 18.32 14.03 -3.31
CA SER A 159 18.44 15.00 -4.41
C SER A 159 17.12 15.22 -5.16
N VAL A 160 15.97 14.83 -4.59
CA VAL A 160 14.67 15.04 -5.22
C VAL A 160 14.41 16.54 -5.43
N ARG A 161 13.88 16.87 -6.59
CA ARG A 161 13.42 18.23 -6.94
C ARG A 161 12.06 18.12 -7.57
N TYR A 162 11.25 19.15 -7.39
CA TYR A 162 9.91 19.25 -7.94
C TYR A 162 9.82 20.52 -8.77
N ASP A 163 9.09 20.46 -9.88
CA ASP A 163 8.71 21.66 -10.61
C ASP A 163 7.62 22.42 -9.82
N GLU A 164 7.96 23.56 -9.28
CA GLU A 164 7.05 24.37 -8.47
C GLU A 164 5.85 24.91 -9.27
N SER A 165 5.91 24.91 -10.60
CA SER A 165 4.75 25.28 -11.43
C SER A 165 3.57 24.31 -11.22
N ALA A 166 3.83 23.07 -10.81
CA ALA A 166 2.81 22.08 -10.47
C ALA A 166 1.95 22.46 -9.25
N LEU A 167 2.42 23.36 -8.38
CA LEU A 167 1.67 23.81 -7.19
C LEU A 167 0.34 24.46 -7.57
N SER A 168 0.33 25.29 -8.60
CA SER A 168 -0.90 25.94 -9.08
C SER A 168 -1.88 24.94 -9.66
N VAL A 169 -1.37 23.92 -10.37
CA VAL A 169 -2.17 22.81 -10.91
C VAL A 169 -2.80 22.00 -9.77
N GLY A 170 -2.02 21.71 -8.74
CA GLY A 170 -2.49 21.00 -7.56
C GLY A 170 -3.61 21.74 -6.83
N ALA A 171 -3.45 23.03 -6.60
CA ALA A 171 -4.47 23.88 -5.97
C ALA A 171 -5.75 23.94 -6.82
N ALA A 172 -5.61 24.09 -8.14
CA ALA A 172 -6.73 24.09 -9.07
C ALA A 172 -7.46 22.73 -9.06
N ALA A 173 -6.74 21.61 -9.08
CA ALA A 173 -7.32 20.28 -9.05
C ALA A 173 -8.18 20.05 -7.79
N TYR A 174 -7.74 20.50 -6.61
CA TYR A 174 -8.54 20.45 -5.39
C TYR A 174 -9.84 21.27 -5.51
N ALA A 175 -9.74 22.49 -6.01
CA ALA A 175 -10.90 23.37 -6.16
C ALA A 175 -11.92 22.80 -7.15
N ILE A 176 -11.46 22.30 -8.30
CA ILE A 176 -12.28 21.68 -9.34
C ILE A 176 -13.01 20.44 -8.78
N CYS A 177 -12.30 19.56 -8.12
CA CYS A 177 -12.90 18.34 -7.53
C CYS A 177 -13.93 18.69 -6.44
N ALA A 178 -13.64 19.66 -5.58
CA ALA A 178 -14.56 20.10 -4.54
C ALA A 178 -15.84 20.70 -5.15
N GLN A 179 -15.72 21.54 -6.17
CA GLN A 179 -16.87 22.12 -6.87
C GLN A 179 -17.73 21.03 -7.54
N ALA A 180 -17.09 20.11 -8.28
CA ALA A 180 -17.80 19.02 -8.95
C ALA A 180 -18.58 18.13 -7.96
N LEU A 181 -18.01 17.86 -6.79
CA LEU A 181 -18.69 17.10 -5.74
C LEU A 181 -19.91 17.83 -5.17
N LEU A 182 -19.80 19.14 -4.96
CA LEU A 182 -20.92 19.96 -4.45
C LEU A 182 -22.07 20.06 -5.47
N GLU A 183 -21.74 20.20 -6.74
CA GLU A 183 -22.73 20.27 -7.82
C GLU A 183 -23.47 18.94 -7.97
N ASN A 184 -22.76 17.81 -7.95
CA ASN A 184 -23.33 16.47 -8.04
C ASN A 184 -24.33 16.21 -6.89
N ARG A 185 -23.94 16.50 -5.65
CA ARG A 185 -24.82 16.38 -4.47
C ARG A 185 -26.05 17.29 -4.55
N SER A 186 -25.91 18.44 -5.18
CA SER A 186 -27.04 19.37 -5.36
C SER A 186 -28.03 18.89 -6.41
N ALA A 187 -27.55 18.20 -7.45
CA ALA A 187 -28.38 17.57 -8.47
C ALA A 187 -29.17 16.37 -7.91
N GLU A 188 -28.51 15.52 -7.13
CA GLU A 188 -29.17 14.38 -6.45
C GLU A 188 -30.30 14.82 -5.52
N LYS A 189 -30.09 15.89 -4.73
CA LYS A 189 -31.14 16.42 -3.84
C LYS A 189 -32.33 17.03 -4.55
N LYS A 190 -32.20 17.46 -5.80
CA LYS A 190 -33.29 18.01 -6.60
C LYS A 190 -34.07 16.93 -7.36
N ALA A 191 -33.52 15.70 -7.45
CA ALA A 191 -34.13 14.57 -8.13
C ALA A 191 -35.01 13.70 -7.22
N ILE A 192 -35.02 13.98 -5.93
CA ILE A 192 -35.87 13.38 -4.88
C ILE A 192 -37.03 14.33 -4.55
#